data_5b71772b3ed71a480c59d327ff141cef
#
_entry.id   5b71772b3ed71a480c59d327ff141cef
#
_cell.length_a   1.000
_cell.length_b   1.000
_cell.length_c   1.000
_cell.angle_alpha   90.00
_cell.angle_beta   90.00
_cell.angle_gamma   90.00
#
_symmetry.space_group_name_H-M   'P 1'
#
loop_
_entity.id
_entity.type
_entity.pdbx_description
1 polymer ?
#
loop_
_entity_poly.entity_id
_entity_poly.type
_entity_poly.pdbx_seq_one_letter_code
_entity_poly.pdbx_strand_id
1 'polypeptide(L)'
;YIDSLKEITENQINNFQEKFHNINKKLIKLENSRSSLIKKFRNNKKNFLIDLKKFMNLIKSNGIVPFAQYARNAFIAKKLLNSFLDNKIIDKKKYNKILNSLETITTTYLKYSKLKNKKEKSEFLNLFYHLRPGTYDINIRRQNKKILPREIGNLDLILNFNNKVNHLLTSKEIKKMNSFLKKNQLSINYDQLINYVTSSIKLRENSKFIFTRSISDILEIIKFYAKEKNIKLNDLNNYKIDQI
;
A
#
# COMPACT_ATOMS: atom_id res chain seq x y z
N TYR A 1 11.34 2.21 30.73
CA TYR A 1 10.29 2.45 29.70
C TYR A 1 10.85 3.20 28.48
N ILE A 2 11.50 4.37 28.67
CA ILE A 2 12.07 5.15 27.55
C ILE A 2 13.14 4.35 26.81
N ASP A 3 14.04 3.69 27.52
CA ASP A 3 15.10 2.88 26.92
C ASP A 3 14.55 1.68 26.16
N SER A 4 13.51 1.03 26.68
CA SER A 4 12.81 -0.04 25.95
C SER A 4 12.15 0.47 24.64
N LEU A 5 11.59 1.69 24.65
CA LEU A 5 11.05 2.29 23.41
C LEU A 5 12.13 2.63 22.38
N LYS A 6 13.31 3.09 22.83
CA LYS A 6 14.46 3.33 21.96
C LYS A 6 14.93 2.02 21.34
N GLU A 7 15.15 0.99 22.13
CA GLU A 7 15.57 -0.33 21.66
C GLU A 7 14.58 -0.92 20.64
N ILE A 8 13.27 -0.86 20.92
CA ILE A 8 12.23 -1.31 20.00
C ILE A 8 12.31 -0.51 18.67
N THR A 9 12.52 0.81 18.75
CA THR A 9 12.60 1.67 17.57
C THR A 9 13.83 1.34 16.73
N GLU A 10 14.99 1.18 17.36
CA GLU A 10 16.24 0.79 16.69
C GLU A 10 16.13 -0.58 16.04
N ASN A 11 15.63 -1.57 16.75
CA ASN A 11 15.39 -2.91 16.24
C ASN A 11 14.40 -2.89 15.06
N GLN A 12 13.40 -2.00 15.11
CA GLN A 12 12.45 -1.84 14.01
C GLN A 12 13.11 -1.25 12.76
N ILE A 13 14.02 -0.30 12.92
CA ILE A 13 14.74 0.35 11.81
C ILE A 13 15.81 -0.59 11.24
N ASN A 14 16.63 -1.19 12.10
CA ASN A 14 17.74 -2.05 11.69
C ASN A 14 17.27 -3.33 10.99
N ASN A 15 16.19 -3.95 11.48
CA ASN A 15 15.64 -5.18 10.92
C ASN A 15 14.54 -4.91 9.87
N PHE A 16 14.37 -3.66 9.46
CA PHE A 16 13.28 -3.27 8.56
C PHE A 16 13.34 -3.99 7.21
N GLN A 17 14.54 -4.14 6.63
CA GLN A 17 14.73 -4.77 5.31
C GLN A 17 14.32 -6.24 5.31
N GLU A 18 14.67 -6.99 6.35
CA GLU A 18 14.30 -8.40 6.48
C GLU A 18 12.79 -8.56 6.66
N LYS A 19 12.21 -7.80 7.60
CA LYS A 19 10.77 -7.78 7.84
C LYS A 19 9.99 -7.38 6.58
N PHE A 20 10.52 -6.40 5.84
CA PHE A 20 9.99 -5.95 4.57
C PHE A 20 9.91 -7.08 3.53
N HIS A 21 10.99 -7.85 3.36
CA HIS A 21 11.02 -8.96 2.42
C HIS A 21 9.92 -10.00 2.72
N ASN A 22 9.75 -10.36 4.00
CA ASN A 22 8.71 -11.30 4.43
C ASN A 22 7.29 -10.78 4.21
N ILE A 23 7.06 -9.48 4.45
CA ILE A 23 5.75 -8.87 4.21
C ILE A 23 5.45 -8.79 2.70
N ASN A 24 6.43 -8.47 1.87
CA ASN A 24 6.25 -8.45 0.41
C ASN A 24 5.91 -9.82 -0.16
N LYS A 25 6.52 -10.90 0.34
CA LYS A 25 6.11 -12.26 -0.04
C LYS A 25 4.61 -12.51 0.17
N LYS A 26 4.05 -12.00 1.27
CA LYS A 26 2.61 -12.11 1.53
C LYS A 26 1.78 -11.35 0.49
N LEU A 27 2.18 -10.13 0.14
CA LEU A 27 1.49 -9.32 -0.88
C LEU A 27 1.56 -9.98 -2.28
N ILE A 28 2.71 -10.54 -2.64
CA ILE A 28 2.88 -11.29 -3.89
C ILE A 28 1.98 -12.52 -3.90
N LYS A 29 1.94 -13.28 -2.80
CA LYS A 29 1.04 -14.43 -2.65
C LYS A 29 -0.43 -14.04 -2.80
N LEU A 30 -0.82 -12.89 -2.22
CA LEU A 30 -2.18 -12.36 -2.37
C LEU A 30 -2.51 -12.07 -3.83
N GLU A 31 -1.62 -11.41 -4.56
CA GLU A 31 -1.84 -11.05 -5.96
C GLU A 31 -1.92 -12.27 -6.88
N ASN A 32 -1.04 -13.26 -6.68
CA ASN A 32 -1.06 -14.51 -7.43
C ASN A 32 -2.37 -15.27 -7.17
N SER A 33 -2.83 -15.30 -5.93
CA SER A 33 -4.11 -15.93 -5.57
C SER A 33 -5.30 -15.17 -6.16
N ARG A 34 -5.24 -13.83 -6.23
CA ARG A 34 -6.24 -13.00 -6.91
C ARG A 34 -6.34 -13.37 -8.40
N SER A 35 -5.20 -13.43 -9.07
CA SER A 35 -5.13 -13.78 -10.50
C SER A 35 -5.70 -15.18 -10.76
N SER A 36 -5.37 -16.16 -9.90
CA SER A 36 -5.92 -17.51 -9.98
C SER A 36 -7.44 -17.53 -9.78
N LEU A 37 -7.96 -16.79 -8.80
CA LEU A 37 -9.40 -16.70 -8.55
C LEU A 37 -10.14 -16.10 -9.76
N ILE A 38 -9.59 -15.04 -10.36
CA ILE A 38 -10.18 -14.41 -11.55
C ILE A 38 -10.23 -15.38 -12.74
N LYS A 39 -9.17 -16.18 -12.96
CA LYS A 39 -9.17 -17.22 -13.99
C LYS A 39 -10.27 -18.26 -13.75
N LYS A 40 -10.43 -18.71 -12.50
CA LYS A 40 -11.48 -19.66 -12.13
C LYS A 40 -12.88 -19.07 -12.34
N PHE A 41 -13.09 -17.84 -11.96
CA PHE A 41 -14.35 -17.11 -12.17
C PHE A 41 -14.72 -17.05 -13.66
N ARG A 42 -13.77 -16.63 -14.53
CA ARG A 42 -14.00 -16.55 -15.98
C ARG A 42 -14.31 -17.90 -16.63
N ASN A 43 -13.72 -18.96 -16.11
CA ASN A 43 -13.89 -20.30 -16.65
C ASN A 43 -15.08 -21.05 -16.02
N ASN A 44 -15.92 -20.39 -15.26
CA ASN A 44 -17.14 -20.93 -14.62
C ASN A 44 -16.89 -22.27 -13.86
N LYS A 45 -15.76 -22.37 -13.13
CA LYS A 45 -15.37 -23.61 -12.46
C LYS A 45 -16.25 -23.92 -11.26
N LYS A 46 -16.58 -25.20 -11.09
CA LYS A 46 -17.24 -25.72 -9.88
C LYS A 46 -16.46 -25.31 -8.62
N ASN A 47 -17.15 -25.14 -7.50
CA ASN A 47 -16.58 -24.76 -6.19
C ASN A 47 -16.02 -23.34 -6.10
N PHE A 48 -16.37 -22.45 -7.03
CA PHE A 48 -15.88 -21.07 -7.04
C PHE A 48 -16.18 -20.31 -5.72
N LEU A 49 -17.33 -20.52 -5.08
CA LEU A 49 -17.70 -19.87 -3.81
C LEU A 49 -16.77 -20.29 -2.67
N ILE A 50 -16.34 -21.55 -2.63
CA ILE A 50 -15.36 -22.03 -1.64
C ILE A 50 -14.02 -21.35 -1.84
N ASP A 51 -13.58 -21.21 -3.10
CA ASP A 51 -12.35 -20.51 -3.42
C ASP A 51 -12.44 -19.00 -3.09
N LEU A 52 -13.61 -18.40 -3.32
CA LEU A 52 -13.88 -17.01 -2.94
C LEU A 52 -13.73 -16.81 -1.43
N LYS A 53 -14.35 -17.67 -0.62
CA LYS A 53 -14.23 -17.62 0.86
C LYS A 53 -12.78 -17.79 1.33
N LYS A 54 -12.05 -18.74 0.76
CA LYS A 54 -10.61 -18.92 1.05
C LYS A 54 -9.80 -17.68 0.69
N PHE A 55 -10.11 -17.05 -0.44
CA PHE A 55 -9.41 -15.85 -0.89
C PHE A 55 -9.73 -14.64 0.00
N MET A 56 -10.95 -14.50 0.52
CA MET A 56 -11.30 -13.43 1.48
C MET A 56 -10.47 -13.54 2.76
N ASN A 57 -10.27 -14.77 3.29
CA ASN A 57 -9.39 -15.00 4.43
C ASN A 57 -7.93 -14.65 4.10
N LEU A 58 -7.50 -14.93 2.87
CA LEU A 58 -6.16 -14.57 2.42
C LEU A 58 -5.97 -13.05 2.32
N ILE A 59 -6.99 -12.29 1.89
CA ILE A 59 -6.94 -10.81 1.92
C ILE A 59 -6.70 -10.31 3.35
N LYS A 60 -7.37 -10.90 4.34
CA LYS A 60 -7.19 -10.54 5.74
C LYS A 60 -5.75 -10.77 6.20
N SER A 61 -5.22 -11.96 5.99
CA SER A 61 -3.87 -12.35 6.47
C SER A 61 -2.73 -11.78 5.64
N ASN A 62 -2.88 -11.70 4.31
CA ASN A 62 -1.81 -11.32 3.38
C ASN A 62 -1.98 -9.92 2.78
N GLY A 63 -3.07 -9.22 3.07
CA GLY A 63 -3.34 -7.86 2.62
C GLY A 63 -3.49 -6.88 3.79
N ILE A 64 -4.53 -7.06 4.61
CA ILE A 64 -4.87 -6.11 5.68
C ILE A 64 -3.78 -6.11 6.77
N VAL A 65 -3.32 -7.28 7.22
CA VAL A 65 -2.26 -7.37 8.25
C VAL A 65 -0.96 -6.73 7.78
N PRO A 66 -0.41 -7.03 6.58
CA PRO A 66 0.72 -6.31 6.00
C PRO A 66 0.52 -4.80 5.94
N PHE A 67 -0.64 -4.34 5.46
CA PHE A 67 -0.95 -2.92 5.42
C PHE A 67 -0.91 -2.28 6.81
N ALA A 68 -1.50 -2.91 7.83
CA ALA A 68 -1.51 -2.40 9.20
C ALA A 68 -0.09 -2.32 9.78
N GLN A 69 0.79 -3.28 9.45
CA GLN A 69 2.20 -3.25 9.84
C GLN A 69 2.93 -2.08 9.18
N TYR A 70 2.76 -1.88 7.87
CA TYR A 70 3.36 -0.75 7.18
C TYR A 70 2.79 0.60 7.61
N ALA A 71 1.49 0.67 7.92
CA ALA A 71 0.88 1.90 8.43
C ALA A 71 1.51 2.32 9.76
N ARG A 72 1.71 1.38 10.69
CA ARG A 72 2.43 1.66 11.95
C ARG A 72 3.85 2.18 11.71
N ASN A 73 4.61 1.50 10.84
CA ASN A 73 5.96 1.95 10.48
C ASN A 73 5.96 3.34 9.86
N ALA A 74 5.02 3.64 8.98
CA ALA A 74 4.92 4.96 8.36
C ALA A 74 4.56 6.07 9.37
N PHE A 75 3.75 5.77 10.40
CA PHE A 75 3.48 6.71 11.48
C PHE A 75 4.72 6.97 12.33
N ILE A 76 5.46 5.93 12.73
CA ILE A 76 6.73 6.06 13.47
C ILE A 76 7.72 6.87 12.63
N ALA A 77 7.91 6.50 11.38
CA ALA A 77 8.80 7.18 10.45
C ALA A 77 8.49 8.67 10.31
N LYS A 78 7.20 9.02 10.19
CA LYS A 78 6.75 10.41 10.10
C LYS A 78 7.00 11.17 11.41
N LYS A 79 6.81 10.55 12.56
CA LYS A 79 7.10 11.15 13.87
C LYS A 79 8.59 11.40 14.05
N LEU A 80 9.44 10.45 13.66
CA LEU A 80 10.89 10.63 13.67
C LEU A 80 11.32 11.77 12.75
N LEU A 81 10.77 11.86 11.55
CA LEU A 81 11.08 12.97 10.63
C LEU A 81 10.59 14.33 11.19
N ASN A 82 9.42 14.36 11.85
CA ASN A 82 8.91 15.56 12.49
C ASN A 82 9.84 16.04 13.62
N SER A 83 10.48 15.15 14.38
CA SER A 83 11.39 15.53 15.46
C SER A 83 12.55 16.41 14.97
N PHE A 84 13.01 16.22 13.74
CA PHE A 84 14.04 17.11 13.16
C PHE A 84 13.51 18.48 12.79
N LEU A 85 12.23 18.58 12.39
CA LEU A 85 11.56 19.86 12.17
C LEU A 85 11.35 20.61 13.48
N ASP A 86 10.84 19.92 14.52
CA ASP A 86 10.54 20.49 15.83
C ASP A 86 11.81 21.00 16.52
N ASN A 87 12.94 20.30 16.31
CA ASN A 87 14.27 20.70 16.82
C ASN A 87 15.03 21.65 15.86
N LYS A 88 14.38 22.20 14.82
CA LYS A 88 14.97 23.17 13.88
C LYS A 88 16.24 22.66 13.17
N ILE A 89 16.40 21.37 13.01
CA ILE A 89 17.51 20.74 12.27
C ILE A 89 17.27 20.87 10.77
N ILE A 90 16.02 20.71 10.35
CA ILE A 90 15.52 21.02 9.02
C ILE A 90 14.36 22.02 9.10
N ASP A 91 14.18 22.82 8.06
CA ASP A 91 13.04 23.71 7.94
C ASP A 91 11.79 23.02 7.34
N LYS A 92 10.64 23.68 7.41
CA LYS A 92 9.38 23.19 6.87
C LYS A 92 9.43 22.96 5.35
N LYS A 93 10.19 23.80 4.63
CA LYS A 93 10.33 23.69 3.18
C LYS A 93 11.07 22.40 2.80
N LYS A 94 12.15 22.09 3.50
CA LYS A 94 12.92 20.83 3.30
C LYS A 94 12.13 19.61 3.74
N TYR A 95 11.47 19.68 4.90
CA TYR A 95 10.56 18.61 5.34
C TYR A 95 9.53 18.28 4.25
N ASN A 96 8.83 19.28 3.73
CA ASN A 96 7.85 19.08 2.66
C ASN A 96 8.52 18.57 1.37
N LYS A 97 9.73 19.04 1.04
CA LYS A 97 10.48 18.57 -0.12
C LYS A 97 10.85 17.11 -0.01
N ILE A 98 11.24 16.62 1.17
CA ILE A 98 11.48 15.21 1.43
C ILE A 98 10.21 14.40 1.18
N LEU A 99 9.08 14.78 1.77
CA LEU A 99 7.82 14.06 1.59
C LEU A 99 7.32 14.08 0.15
N ASN A 100 7.41 15.21 -0.53
CA ASN A 100 6.96 15.36 -1.92
C ASN A 100 7.89 14.68 -2.94
N SER A 101 9.13 14.40 -2.58
CA SER A 101 10.07 13.65 -3.44
C SER A 101 9.78 12.16 -3.48
N LEU A 102 8.93 11.66 -2.59
CA LEU A 102 8.58 10.25 -2.53
C LEU A 102 7.66 9.89 -3.69
N GLU A 103 8.17 9.11 -4.62
CA GLU A 103 7.34 8.51 -5.66
C GLU A 103 6.48 7.40 -5.05
N THR A 104 5.23 7.72 -4.76
CA THR A 104 4.22 6.80 -4.23
C THR A 104 3.17 6.49 -5.29
N ILE A 105 2.34 5.49 -5.05
CA ILE A 105 1.22 5.18 -5.94
C ILE A 105 0.26 6.38 -6.08
N THR A 106 0.14 7.21 -5.04
CA THR A 106 -0.66 8.44 -5.07
C THR A 106 -0.05 9.49 -6.00
N THR A 107 1.27 9.70 -5.95
CA THR A 107 1.95 10.63 -6.87
C THR A 107 1.88 10.13 -8.30
N THR A 108 1.99 8.82 -8.51
CA THR A 108 1.78 8.18 -9.82
C THR A 108 0.35 8.43 -10.32
N TYR A 109 -0.66 8.25 -9.48
CA TYR A 109 -2.06 8.57 -9.82
C TYR A 109 -2.22 10.02 -10.28
N LEU A 110 -1.71 10.97 -9.52
CA LEU A 110 -1.80 12.41 -9.84
C LEU A 110 -1.05 12.78 -11.14
N LYS A 111 0.10 12.14 -11.39
CA LYS A 111 0.85 12.32 -12.63
C LYS A 111 0.06 11.84 -13.85
N TYR A 112 -0.44 10.62 -13.80
CA TYR A 112 -1.18 10.02 -14.91
C TYR A 112 -2.57 10.63 -15.11
N SER A 113 -3.23 11.11 -14.07
CA SER A 113 -4.56 11.75 -14.20
C SER A 113 -4.55 13.03 -15.04
N LYS A 114 -3.36 13.66 -15.18
CA LYS A 114 -3.17 14.88 -16.00
C LYS A 114 -2.79 14.61 -17.45
N LEU A 115 -2.54 13.35 -17.82
CA LEU A 115 -2.11 13.00 -19.17
C LEU A 115 -3.27 13.08 -20.18
N LYS A 116 -2.97 13.59 -21.37
CA LYS A 116 -3.97 13.79 -22.44
C LYS A 116 -3.93 12.70 -23.50
N ASN A 117 -2.85 11.96 -23.63
CA ASN A 117 -2.63 10.93 -24.63
C ASN A 117 -3.54 9.71 -24.39
N LYS A 118 -4.18 9.20 -25.45
CA LYS A 118 -5.10 8.02 -25.38
C LYS A 118 -4.42 6.77 -24.85
N LYS A 119 -3.16 6.48 -25.23
CA LYS A 119 -2.41 5.29 -24.80
C LYS A 119 -2.13 5.36 -23.30
N GLU A 120 -1.57 6.46 -22.82
CA GLU A 120 -1.26 6.68 -21.42
C GLU A 120 -2.52 6.69 -20.54
N LYS A 121 -3.61 7.25 -21.05
CA LYS A 121 -4.92 7.21 -20.38
C LYS A 121 -5.47 5.78 -20.29
N SER A 122 -5.25 4.95 -21.28
CA SER A 122 -5.61 3.52 -21.24
C SER A 122 -4.77 2.76 -20.20
N GLU A 123 -3.46 3.01 -20.13
CA GLU A 123 -2.56 2.42 -19.13
C GLU A 123 -2.94 2.85 -17.71
N PHE A 124 -3.24 4.13 -17.52
CA PHE A 124 -3.76 4.66 -16.27
C PHE A 124 -5.04 3.96 -15.82
N LEU A 125 -6.04 3.89 -16.72
CA LEU A 125 -7.30 3.22 -16.41
C LEU A 125 -7.11 1.73 -16.12
N ASN A 126 -6.13 1.10 -16.75
CA ASN A 126 -5.78 -0.29 -16.51
C ASN A 126 -5.14 -0.52 -15.13
N LEU A 127 -4.29 0.39 -14.69
CA LEU A 127 -3.63 0.30 -13.39
C LEU A 127 -4.60 0.64 -12.24
N PHE A 128 -5.39 1.70 -12.41
CA PHE A 128 -6.24 2.28 -11.37
C PHE A 128 -7.74 1.90 -11.47
N TYR A 129 -8.11 0.95 -12.34
CA TYR A 129 -9.50 0.56 -12.62
C TYR A 129 -10.32 0.21 -11.37
N HIS A 130 -9.67 -0.35 -10.36
CA HIS A 130 -10.28 -0.89 -9.16
C HIS A 130 -10.64 0.17 -8.12
N LEU A 131 -10.12 1.39 -8.25
CA LEU A 131 -10.37 2.46 -7.29
C LEU A 131 -11.86 2.81 -7.24
N ARG A 132 -12.34 3.09 -6.04
CA ARG A 132 -13.70 3.52 -5.74
C ARG A 132 -13.64 4.83 -4.96
N PRO A 133 -14.52 5.81 -5.25
CA PRO A 133 -14.64 7.00 -4.41
C PRO A 133 -15.18 6.60 -3.03
N GLY A 134 -14.58 7.13 -1.96
CA GLY A 134 -14.99 6.85 -0.59
C GLY A 134 -14.60 5.46 -0.09
N THR A 135 -15.57 4.72 0.42
CA THR A 135 -15.39 3.38 0.99
C THR A 135 -15.57 2.25 -0.03
N TYR A 136 -15.06 1.07 0.29
CA TYR A 136 -15.25 -0.14 -0.52
C TYR A 136 -16.63 -0.76 -0.24
N ASP A 137 -17.66 -0.04 -0.62
CA ASP A 137 -19.05 -0.46 -0.59
C ASP A 137 -19.43 -1.16 -1.90
N ILE A 138 -20.27 -2.18 -1.83
CA ILE A 138 -20.71 -2.93 -2.99
C ILE A 138 -21.52 -2.06 -3.97
N ASN A 139 -22.28 -1.07 -3.47
CA ASN A 139 -23.08 -0.15 -4.29
C ASN A 139 -22.23 0.91 -5.01
N ILE A 140 -21.06 1.23 -4.50
CA ILE A 140 -20.18 2.23 -5.11
C ILE A 140 -19.51 1.65 -6.34
N ARG A 141 -19.53 2.41 -7.43
CA ARG A 141 -18.96 1.99 -8.72
C ARG A 141 -17.45 2.21 -8.74
N ARG A 142 -16.74 1.34 -9.43
CA ARG A 142 -15.32 1.52 -9.76
C ARG A 142 -15.10 2.73 -10.67
N GLN A 143 -13.88 3.24 -10.66
CA GLN A 143 -13.43 4.28 -11.59
C GLN A 143 -13.59 3.85 -13.04
N ASN A 144 -13.31 2.61 -13.40
CA ASN A 144 -13.58 2.07 -14.72
C ASN A 144 -14.59 0.91 -14.65
N LYS A 145 -15.83 1.20 -15.04
CA LYS A 145 -16.96 0.25 -15.02
C LYS A 145 -16.84 -0.88 -16.04
N LYS A 146 -16.12 -0.65 -17.15
CA LYS A 146 -16.03 -1.58 -18.28
C LYS A 146 -14.98 -2.67 -18.08
N ILE A 147 -14.07 -2.50 -17.15
CA ILE A 147 -13.01 -3.48 -16.88
C ILE A 147 -13.53 -4.51 -15.89
N LEU A 148 -13.72 -5.72 -16.37
CA LEU A 148 -13.92 -6.89 -15.53
C LEU A 148 -12.67 -7.16 -14.68
N PRO A 149 -12.78 -7.86 -13.54
CA PRO A 149 -11.63 -8.34 -12.81
C PRO A 149 -10.64 -9.03 -13.74
N ARG A 150 -9.39 -8.59 -13.72
CA ARG A 150 -8.37 -9.12 -14.62
C ARG A 150 -7.02 -9.23 -13.93
N GLU A 151 -6.18 -10.06 -14.53
CA GLU A 151 -4.77 -10.10 -14.18
C GLU A 151 -4.11 -8.80 -14.61
N ILE A 152 -3.26 -8.27 -13.75
CA ILE A 152 -2.41 -7.13 -14.09
C ILE A 152 -0.98 -7.64 -14.07
N GLY A 153 -0.30 -7.46 -15.20
CA GLY A 153 1.13 -7.71 -15.29
C GLY A 153 1.91 -6.73 -14.40
N ASN A 154 2.99 -7.24 -13.87
CA ASN A 154 4.09 -6.52 -13.26
C ASN A 154 3.82 -5.76 -11.94
N LEU A 155 3.78 -6.53 -10.83
CA LEU A 155 3.89 -6.02 -9.47
C LEU A 155 5.20 -5.26 -9.22
N ASP A 156 6.23 -5.51 -10.01
CA ASP A 156 7.55 -4.88 -9.87
C ASP A 156 7.48 -3.35 -9.99
N LEU A 157 6.57 -2.82 -10.82
CA LEU A 157 6.30 -1.38 -10.90
C LEU A 157 5.76 -0.79 -9.58
N ILE A 158 5.05 -1.61 -8.80
CA ILE A 158 4.46 -1.20 -7.53
C ILE A 158 5.45 -1.43 -6.37
N LEU A 159 6.30 -2.45 -6.47
CA LEU A 159 7.20 -2.86 -5.40
C LEU A 159 8.64 -2.35 -5.55
N ASN A 160 9.00 -1.73 -6.69
CA ASN A 160 10.35 -1.19 -6.91
C ASN A 160 10.58 0.13 -6.15
N PHE A 161 11.69 0.18 -5.45
CA PHE A 161 12.09 1.29 -4.59
C PHE A 161 13.41 1.91 -5.07
N ASN A 162 13.31 2.99 -5.83
CA ASN A 162 14.44 3.89 -6.04
C ASN A 162 14.30 5.07 -5.07
N ASN A 163 15.13 5.09 -4.03
CA ASN A 163 15.15 6.18 -3.05
C ASN A 163 16.08 7.29 -3.56
N LYS A 164 15.50 8.37 -4.12
CA LYS A 164 16.24 9.57 -4.59
C LYS A 164 16.37 10.67 -3.52
N VAL A 165 16.20 10.35 -2.23
CA VAL A 165 16.13 11.38 -1.18
C VAL A 165 17.49 11.92 -0.76
N ASN A 166 18.58 11.18 -1.01
CA ASN A 166 19.93 11.55 -0.54
C ASN A 166 20.46 12.89 -1.04
N HIS A 167 19.94 13.42 -2.15
CA HIS A 167 20.35 14.70 -2.73
C HIS A 167 19.59 15.94 -2.21
N LEU A 168 18.66 15.78 -1.27
CA LEU A 168 17.81 16.89 -0.79
C LEU A 168 18.38 17.65 0.40
N LEU A 169 19.32 17.05 1.12
CA LEU A 169 19.95 17.61 2.31
C LEU A 169 21.42 17.89 2.09
N THR A 170 21.90 18.96 2.68
CA THR A 170 23.31 19.33 2.68
C THR A 170 24.09 18.46 3.67
N SER A 171 25.41 18.30 3.44
CA SER A 171 26.30 17.60 4.37
C SER A 171 26.26 18.15 5.79
N LYS A 172 26.03 19.48 5.94
CA LYS A 172 25.87 20.13 7.24
C LYS A 172 24.61 19.67 7.97
N GLU A 173 23.49 19.51 7.25
CA GLU A 173 22.23 19.02 7.82
C GLU A 173 22.32 17.54 8.19
N ILE A 174 22.93 16.72 7.35
CA ILE A 174 23.17 15.30 7.63
C ILE A 174 24.01 15.14 8.89
N LYS A 175 25.08 15.93 9.04
CA LYS A 175 25.89 15.94 10.27
C LYS A 175 25.06 16.33 11.50
N LYS A 176 24.22 17.37 11.39
CA LYS A 176 23.32 17.77 12.49
C LYS A 176 22.31 16.67 12.85
N MET A 177 21.75 16.00 11.86
CA MET A 177 20.81 14.87 12.09
C MET A 177 21.52 13.73 12.82
N ASN A 178 22.70 13.32 12.38
CA ASN A 178 23.49 12.28 13.05
C ASN A 178 23.87 12.65 14.48
N SER A 179 24.27 13.91 14.71
CA SER A 179 24.56 14.42 16.06
C SER A 179 23.33 14.41 16.97
N PHE A 180 22.15 14.75 16.41
CA PHE A 180 20.89 14.70 17.15
C PHE A 180 20.49 13.25 17.50
N LEU A 181 20.62 12.32 16.59
CA LEU A 181 20.37 10.89 16.85
C LEU A 181 21.28 10.38 17.96
N LYS A 182 22.59 10.66 17.87
CA LYS A 182 23.57 10.28 18.90
C LYS A 182 23.28 10.91 20.26
N LYS A 183 22.93 12.21 20.31
CA LYS A 183 22.55 12.92 21.54
C LYS A 183 21.34 12.27 22.23
N ASN A 184 20.40 11.70 21.46
CA ASN A 184 19.24 10.99 21.95
C ASN A 184 19.51 9.48 22.16
N GLN A 185 20.79 9.07 22.14
CA GLN A 185 21.22 7.69 22.38
C GLN A 185 20.61 6.69 21.37
N LEU A 186 20.42 7.10 20.13
CA LEU A 186 19.98 6.22 19.06
C LEU A 186 21.21 5.76 18.26
N SER A 187 21.40 4.45 18.18
CA SER A 187 22.54 3.80 17.47
C SER A 187 22.26 3.62 15.96
N ILE A 188 21.52 4.54 15.38
CA ILE A 188 21.21 4.59 13.94
C ILE A 188 21.78 5.84 13.32
N ASN A 189 22.10 5.78 12.02
CA ASN A 189 22.57 6.93 11.25
C ASN A 189 21.47 7.50 10.32
N TYR A 190 21.78 8.63 9.70
CA TYR A 190 20.91 9.30 8.74
C TYR A 190 20.43 8.38 7.61
N ASP A 191 21.33 7.59 7.02
CA ASP A 191 20.98 6.75 5.86
C ASP A 191 20.00 5.64 6.23
N GLN A 192 20.22 5.00 7.39
CA GLN A 192 19.30 4.00 7.94
C GLN A 192 17.93 4.62 8.21
N LEU A 193 17.90 5.79 8.85
CA LEU A 193 16.67 6.48 9.17
C LEU A 193 15.91 6.94 7.91
N ILE A 194 16.57 7.58 6.96
CA ILE A 194 15.89 8.08 5.76
C ILE A 194 15.39 6.93 4.88
N ASN A 195 16.14 5.84 4.83
CA ASN A 195 15.73 4.62 4.13
C ASN A 195 14.47 4.02 4.79
N TYR A 196 14.43 3.95 6.11
CA TYR A 196 13.27 3.52 6.86
C TYR A 196 12.06 4.43 6.62
N VAL A 197 12.23 5.75 6.68
CA VAL A 197 11.17 6.74 6.47
C VAL A 197 10.57 6.60 5.07
N THR A 198 11.43 6.62 4.06
CA THR A 198 10.99 6.59 2.65
C THR A 198 10.33 5.28 2.29
N SER A 199 10.92 4.16 2.70
CA SER A 199 10.38 2.83 2.44
C SER A 199 9.06 2.59 3.17
N SER A 200 8.95 2.98 4.45
CA SER A 200 7.71 2.81 5.23
C SER A 200 6.52 3.54 4.62
N ILE A 201 6.73 4.77 4.15
CA ILE A 201 5.66 5.58 3.53
C ILE A 201 5.23 4.95 2.19
N LYS A 202 6.19 4.59 1.33
CA LYS A 202 5.90 3.95 0.03
C LYS A 202 5.16 2.63 0.20
N LEU A 203 5.63 1.79 1.12
CA LEU A 203 5.07 0.47 1.34
C LEU A 203 3.65 0.50 1.90
N ARG A 204 3.36 1.47 2.76
CA ARG A 204 2.00 1.70 3.23
C ARG A 204 1.05 1.97 2.06
N GLU A 205 1.42 2.86 1.15
CA GLU A 205 0.59 3.21 -0.01
C GLU A 205 0.45 2.02 -0.97
N ASN A 206 1.55 1.33 -1.25
CA ASN A 206 1.58 0.22 -2.19
C ASN A 206 0.80 -1.01 -1.67
N SER A 207 0.96 -1.34 -0.39
CA SER A 207 0.21 -2.44 0.24
C SER A 207 -1.29 -2.16 0.25
N LYS A 208 -1.69 -0.91 0.56
CA LYS A 208 -3.08 -0.48 0.46
C LYS A 208 -3.62 -0.69 -0.95
N PHE A 209 -2.87 -0.25 -1.94
CA PHE A 209 -3.25 -0.37 -3.35
C PHE A 209 -3.46 -1.83 -3.78
N ILE A 210 -2.57 -2.74 -3.36
CA ILE A 210 -2.65 -4.16 -3.69
C ILE A 210 -3.88 -4.81 -3.06
N PHE A 211 -4.07 -4.67 -1.75
CA PHE A 211 -5.18 -5.38 -1.11
C PHE A 211 -6.54 -4.77 -1.44
N THR A 212 -6.65 -3.45 -1.63
CA THR A 212 -7.91 -2.81 -2.03
C THR A 212 -8.33 -3.19 -3.45
N ARG A 213 -7.38 -3.51 -4.33
CA ARG A 213 -7.67 -4.11 -5.64
C ARG A 213 -8.35 -5.47 -5.49
N SER A 214 -7.83 -6.31 -4.61
CA SER A 214 -8.42 -7.62 -4.33
C SER A 214 -9.85 -7.49 -3.78
N ILE A 215 -10.09 -6.55 -2.85
CA ILE A 215 -11.44 -6.26 -2.33
C ILE A 215 -12.35 -5.78 -3.45
N SER A 216 -11.89 -4.84 -4.27
CA SER A 216 -12.71 -4.31 -5.37
C SER A 216 -13.11 -5.38 -6.37
N ASP A 217 -12.21 -6.33 -6.68
CA ASP A 217 -12.52 -7.44 -7.59
C ASP A 217 -13.53 -8.41 -6.99
N ILE A 218 -13.41 -8.73 -5.70
CA ILE A 218 -14.41 -9.55 -5.01
C ILE A 218 -15.79 -8.91 -5.07
N LEU A 219 -15.90 -7.61 -4.78
CA LEU A 219 -17.18 -6.91 -4.82
C LEU A 219 -17.84 -6.99 -6.21
N GLU A 220 -17.07 -6.92 -7.30
CA GLU A 220 -17.65 -7.08 -8.65
C GLU A 220 -18.04 -8.53 -8.93
N ILE A 221 -17.26 -9.49 -8.47
CA ILE A 221 -17.59 -10.92 -8.59
C ILE A 221 -18.87 -11.25 -7.83
N ILE A 222 -19.04 -10.74 -6.62
CA ILE A 222 -20.26 -10.90 -5.82
C ILE A 222 -21.46 -10.25 -6.51
N LYS A 223 -21.31 -9.04 -7.09
CA LYS A 223 -22.37 -8.40 -7.89
C LYS A 223 -22.79 -9.25 -9.08
N PHE A 224 -21.83 -9.81 -9.79
CA PHE A 224 -22.11 -10.68 -10.92
C PHE A 224 -22.92 -11.90 -10.48
N TYR A 225 -22.47 -12.57 -9.41
CA TYR A 225 -23.15 -13.74 -8.86
C TYR A 225 -24.56 -13.44 -8.36
N ALA A 226 -24.73 -12.31 -7.65
CA ALA A 226 -26.03 -11.86 -7.18
C ALA A 226 -27.01 -11.64 -8.35
N LYS A 227 -26.54 -11.05 -9.43
CA LYS A 227 -27.33 -10.85 -10.66
C LYS A 227 -27.76 -12.19 -11.27
N GLU A 228 -26.86 -13.16 -11.36
CA GLU A 228 -27.18 -14.52 -11.87
C GLU A 228 -28.21 -15.24 -11.00
N LYS A 229 -28.19 -15.00 -9.70
CA LYS A 229 -29.13 -15.61 -8.74
C LYS A 229 -30.37 -14.77 -8.46
N ASN A 230 -30.58 -13.67 -9.16
CA ASN A 230 -31.69 -12.71 -8.94
C ASN A 230 -31.74 -12.14 -7.51
N ILE A 231 -30.58 -12.00 -6.84
CA ILE A 231 -30.47 -11.40 -5.52
C ILE A 231 -30.31 -9.89 -5.67
N LYS A 232 -31.12 -9.10 -4.95
CA LYS A 232 -31.00 -7.64 -4.96
C LYS A 232 -29.72 -7.21 -4.24
N LEU A 233 -28.96 -6.25 -4.82
CA LEU A 233 -27.71 -5.76 -4.24
C LEU A 233 -27.89 -5.17 -2.83
N ASN A 234 -29.03 -4.51 -2.56
CA ASN A 234 -29.32 -3.95 -1.24
C ASN A 234 -29.48 -5.04 -0.17
N ASP A 235 -29.96 -6.21 -0.54
CA ASP A 235 -30.11 -7.32 0.40
C ASP A 235 -28.74 -7.86 0.81
N LEU A 236 -27.74 -7.79 -0.07
CA LEU A 236 -26.35 -8.21 0.21
C LEU A 236 -25.69 -7.39 1.32
N ASN A 237 -26.09 -6.14 1.56
CA ASN A 237 -25.56 -5.33 2.64
C ASN A 237 -25.90 -5.88 4.04
N ASN A 238 -26.92 -6.72 4.12
CA ASN A 238 -27.40 -7.31 5.37
C ASN A 238 -26.73 -8.67 5.67
N TYR A 239 -26.03 -9.25 4.71
CA TYR A 239 -25.35 -10.53 4.88
C TYR A 239 -23.93 -10.36 5.42
N LYS A 240 -23.57 -11.22 6.37
CA LYS A 240 -22.18 -11.40 6.76
C LYS A 240 -21.47 -12.23 5.67
N ILE A 241 -20.16 -12.02 5.57
CA ILE A 241 -19.28 -12.76 4.61
C ILE A 241 -19.45 -14.29 4.73
N ASP A 242 -19.74 -14.79 5.92
CA ASP A 242 -19.95 -16.22 6.17
C ASP A 242 -21.32 -16.74 5.70
N GLN A 243 -22.24 -15.85 5.32
CA GLN A 243 -23.59 -16.15 4.86
C GLN A 243 -23.74 -16.05 3.34
N ILE A 244 -22.72 -15.54 2.65
CA ILE A 244 -22.60 -15.47 1.19
C ILE A 244 -21.89 -16.74 0.69
#